data_3b5824abc6418e852e68c0c96fa6199b
#
_entry.id   3b5824abc6418e852e68c0c96fa6199b
#
_cell.length_a   1.000
_cell.length_b   1.000
_cell.length_c   1.000
_cell.angle_alpha   90.00
_cell.angle_beta   90.00
_cell.angle_gamma   90.00
#
_symmetry.space_group_name_H-M   'P 1'
#
loop_
_entity.id
_entity.type
_entity.pdbx_description
1 polymer ?
#
loop_
_entity_poly.entity_id
_entity_poly.type
_entity_poly.pdbx_seq_one_letter_code
_entity_poly.pdbx_strand_id
1 'polypeptide(L)'
;ETLDGVINTAAVRDEGTTIHYIPIEYPAVADRHLVDALAVAAENLGYHYEEGITQSKDSFYGQHEPENMPAEARLKERWEAWRRGNVMTSEMEAAALFVISSIRGCRAASIMSFGDMKKTVEVARDALKILIRQDAEKK
;
A
#
# COMPACT_ATOMS: atom_id res chain seq x y z
N GLU A 1 -7.80 4.01 -20.60
CA GLU A 1 -7.85 2.60 -20.15
C GLU A 1 -8.14 2.56 -18.67
N THR A 2 -8.94 1.59 -18.23
CA THR A 2 -9.31 1.44 -16.82
C THR A 2 -8.15 0.74 -16.09
N LEU A 3 -7.72 1.28 -14.95
CA LEU A 3 -6.71 0.64 -14.11
C LEU A 3 -7.27 -0.64 -13.49
N ASP A 4 -6.47 -1.69 -13.49
CA ASP A 4 -6.74 -2.93 -12.74
C ASP A 4 -6.38 -2.77 -11.25
N GLY A 5 -5.36 -1.93 -10.94
CA GLY A 5 -4.94 -1.69 -9.57
C GLY A 5 -3.80 -0.69 -9.41
N VAL A 6 -3.32 -0.57 -8.17
CA VAL A 6 -2.18 0.29 -7.80
C VAL A 6 -1.16 -0.52 -7.00
N ILE A 7 0.11 -0.42 -7.38
CA ILE A 7 1.24 -0.91 -6.59
C ILE A 7 1.64 0.21 -5.62
N ASN A 8 1.57 -0.04 -4.32
CA ASN A 8 1.85 0.97 -3.33
C ASN A 8 3.35 1.07 -3.04
N THR A 9 3.93 2.24 -3.29
CA THR A 9 5.35 2.54 -3.03
C THR A 9 5.59 3.07 -1.62
N ALA A 10 4.57 3.68 -1.02
CA ALA A 10 4.59 4.20 0.34
C ALA A 10 3.17 4.26 0.92
N ALA A 11 3.07 4.46 2.22
CA ALA A 11 1.80 4.62 2.91
C ALA A 11 1.79 5.83 3.84
N VAL A 12 0.66 6.52 3.88
CA VAL A 12 0.39 7.51 4.93
C VAL A 12 0.12 6.75 6.23
N ARG A 13 0.86 7.09 7.27
CA ARG A 13 0.71 6.51 8.62
C ARG A 13 -0.45 7.19 9.36
N ASP A 14 -1.68 7.02 8.85
CA ASP A 14 -2.91 7.56 9.44
C ASP A 14 -3.59 6.55 10.38
N GLU A 15 -2.77 5.77 11.07
CA GLU A 15 -3.15 4.66 11.95
C GLU A 15 -2.41 4.75 13.30
N GLY A 16 -2.92 4.07 14.30
CA GLY A 16 -2.43 4.12 15.67
C GLY A 16 -1.41 3.04 16.06
N THR A 17 -1.05 2.12 15.15
CA THR A 17 -0.20 0.97 15.47
C THR A 17 1.29 1.32 15.41
N THR A 18 1.73 1.92 14.30
CA THR A 18 3.17 2.09 14.05
C THR A 18 3.85 3.11 14.94
N ILE A 19 3.08 4.05 15.50
CA ILE A 19 3.62 5.01 16.47
C ILE A 19 4.15 4.35 17.76
N HIS A 20 3.70 3.13 18.07
CA HIS A 20 4.20 2.34 19.19
C HIS A 20 5.53 1.63 18.88
N TYR A 21 5.93 1.58 17.62
CA TYR A 21 7.19 0.96 17.17
C TYR A 21 8.28 1.99 16.96
N ILE A 22 7.94 3.14 16.39
CA ILE A 22 8.91 4.16 16.00
C ILE A 22 8.21 5.53 15.83
N PRO A 23 8.89 6.68 16.05
CA PRO A 23 8.30 8.00 15.87
C PRO A 23 7.62 8.19 14.51
N ILE A 24 6.61 9.07 14.49
CA ILE A 24 5.76 9.28 13.30
C ILE A 24 6.53 9.76 12.06
N GLU A 25 7.66 10.41 12.26
CA GLU A 25 8.52 10.92 11.19
C GLU A 25 9.21 9.81 10.39
N TYR A 26 9.29 8.57 10.93
CA TYR A 26 9.83 7.44 10.20
C TYR A 26 8.88 7.07 9.05
N PRO A 27 9.35 7.00 7.80
CA PRO A 27 8.48 6.78 6.65
C PRO A 27 8.00 5.32 6.54
N ALA A 28 6.75 5.13 6.11
CA ALA A 28 6.22 3.84 5.71
C ALA A 28 6.49 3.63 4.21
N VAL A 29 7.56 2.94 3.87
CA VAL A 29 8.03 2.74 2.50
C VAL A 29 8.05 1.25 2.17
N ALA A 30 7.53 0.89 1.00
CA ALA A 30 7.59 -0.47 0.48
C ALA A 30 9.03 -0.86 0.10
N ASP A 31 9.32 -2.15 0.15
CA ASP A 31 10.60 -2.68 -0.34
C ASP A 31 10.71 -2.49 -1.86
N ARG A 32 11.78 -1.82 -2.29
CA ARG A 32 12.00 -1.48 -3.69
C ARG A 32 12.04 -2.71 -4.60
N HIS A 33 12.70 -3.78 -4.17
CA HIS A 33 12.82 -4.99 -4.99
C HIS A 33 11.48 -5.71 -5.16
N LEU A 34 10.63 -5.67 -4.15
CA LEU A 34 9.26 -6.19 -4.26
C LEU A 34 8.38 -5.32 -5.15
N VAL A 35 8.49 -4.00 -5.08
CA VAL A 35 7.79 -3.09 -5.99
C VAL A 35 8.19 -3.35 -7.43
N ASP A 36 9.50 -3.41 -7.72
CA ASP A 36 10.01 -3.71 -9.06
C ASP A 36 9.52 -5.09 -9.56
N ALA A 37 9.51 -6.11 -8.70
CA ALA A 37 9.01 -7.45 -9.05
C ALA A 37 7.50 -7.46 -9.35
N LEU A 38 6.71 -6.66 -8.59
CA LEU A 38 5.28 -6.49 -8.85
C LEU A 38 5.03 -5.81 -10.20
N ALA A 39 5.80 -4.76 -10.51
CA ALA A 39 5.72 -4.07 -11.79
C ALA A 39 6.01 -5.01 -12.96
N VAL A 40 7.10 -5.78 -12.91
CA VAL A 40 7.45 -6.77 -13.94
C VAL A 40 6.37 -7.85 -14.08
N ALA A 41 5.84 -8.36 -12.97
CA ALA A 41 4.77 -9.36 -13.01
C ALA A 41 3.47 -8.79 -13.60
N ALA A 42 3.13 -7.54 -13.26
CA ALA A 42 1.97 -6.84 -13.81
C ALA A 42 2.09 -6.67 -15.33
N GLU A 43 3.23 -6.21 -15.82
CA GLU A 43 3.52 -6.07 -17.25
C GLU A 43 3.38 -7.41 -18.00
N ASN A 44 3.99 -8.48 -17.45
CA ASN A 44 3.94 -9.82 -18.04
C ASN A 44 2.51 -10.39 -18.13
N LEU A 45 1.62 -9.99 -17.23
CA LEU A 45 0.23 -10.46 -17.20
C LEU A 45 -0.75 -9.48 -17.89
N GLY A 46 -0.25 -8.40 -18.48
CA GLY A 46 -1.09 -7.35 -19.05
C GLY A 46 -2.04 -6.72 -18.00
N TYR A 47 -1.54 -6.53 -16.79
CA TYR A 47 -2.24 -5.86 -15.70
C TYR A 47 -1.97 -4.36 -15.79
N HIS A 48 -3.04 -3.57 -15.95
CA HIS A 48 -2.93 -2.10 -16.04
C HIS A 48 -2.82 -1.51 -14.64
N TYR A 49 -1.67 -0.95 -14.31
CA TYR A 49 -1.40 -0.43 -12.98
C TYR A 49 -0.77 0.95 -13.01
N GLU A 50 -0.85 1.62 -11.89
CA GLU A 50 -0.02 2.76 -11.55
C GLU A 50 0.73 2.49 -10.23
N GLU A 51 1.78 3.25 -9.99
CA GLU A 51 2.50 3.23 -8.72
C GLU A 51 2.13 4.47 -7.91
N GLY A 52 1.90 4.32 -6.60
CA GLY A 52 1.52 5.46 -5.80
C GLY A 52 1.45 5.21 -4.31
N ILE A 53 0.95 6.23 -3.61
CA ILE A 53 0.83 6.23 -2.16
C ILE A 53 -0.56 5.77 -1.76
N THR A 54 -0.64 4.91 -0.75
CA THR A 54 -1.89 4.55 -0.07
C THR A 54 -2.03 5.28 1.26
N GLN A 55 -3.25 5.38 1.79
CA GLN A 55 -3.49 5.78 3.18
C GLN A 55 -3.87 4.56 4.00
N SER A 56 -3.16 4.29 5.07
CA SER A 56 -3.58 3.31 6.08
C SER A 56 -4.33 4.00 7.20
N LYS A 57 -5.62 3.69 7.34
CA LYS A 57 -6.51 4.27 8.35
C LYS A 57 -6.89 3.25 9.43
N ASP A 58 -7.35 3.73 10.57
CA ASP A 58 -7.85 2.88 11.67
C ASP A 58 -9.34 2.55 11.55
N SER A 59 -10.12 3.43 10.92
CA SER A 59 -11.57 3.28 10.90
C SER A 59 -12.13 3.33 9.48
N PHE A 60 -12.71 2.22 9.04
CA PHE A 60 -13.45 2.16 7.80
C PHE A 60 -14.64 3.14 7.80
N TYR A 61 -15.48 3.08 8.83
CA TYR A 61 -16.67 3.93 8.91
C TYR A 61 -16.34 5.40 9.19
N GLY A 62 -15.24 5.69 9.88
CA GLY A 62 -14.76 7.06 10.06
C GLY A 62 -14.42 7.77 8.75
N GLN A 63 -14.10 7.02 7.71
CA GLN A 63 -13.85 7.56 6.37
C GLN A 63 -15.09 7.53 5.48
N HIS A 64 -15.85 6.43 5.48
CA HIS A 64 -16.98 6.24 4.55
C HIS A 64 -18.29 6.83 5.04
N GLU A 65 -18.45 6.99 6.34
CA GLU A 65 -19.63 7.55 7.00
C GLU A 65 -19.24 8.58 8.07
N PRO A 66 -18.39 9.58 7.74
CA PRO A 66 -17.87 10.52 8.73
C PRO A 66 -18.97 11.35 9.41
N GLU A 67 -20.11 11.54 8.75
CA GLU A 67 -21.29 12.24 9.29
C GLU A 67 -21.88 11.53 10.54
N ASN A 68 -21.60 10.25 10.72
CA ASN A 68 -22.02 9.49 11.90
C ASN A 68 -21.03 9.61 13.07
N MET A 69 -19.92 10.34 12.88
CA MET A 69 -18.85 10.45 13.87
C MET A 69 -18.83 11.83 14.53
N PRO A 70 -18.60 11.92 15.87
CA PRO A 70 -18.45 13.22 16.54
C PRO A 70 -17.34 14.10 15.97
N ALA A 71 -16.34 13.49 15.35
CA ALA A 71 -15.18 14.16 14.74
C ALA A 71 -15.34 14.43 13.24
N GLU A 72 -16.57 14.48 12.72
CA GLU A 72 -16.88 14.58 11.29
C GLU A 72 -16.01 15.59 10.54
N ALA A 73 -15.98 16.83 11.00
CA ALA A 73 -15.26 17.92 10.33
C ALA A 73 -13.76 17.59 10.17
N ARG A 74 -13.13 17.08 11.22
CA ARG A 74 -11.71 16.70 11.22
C ARG A 74 -11.44 15.51 10.29
N LEU A 75 -12.34 14.52 10.25
CA LEU A 75 -12.20 13.36 9.38
C LEU A 75 -12.28 13.75 7.91
N LYS A 76 -13.25 14.59 7.55
CA LYS A 76 -13.41 15.12 6.18
C LYS A 76 -12.23 15.98 5.75
N GLU A 77 -11.74 16.85 6.63
CA GLU A 77 -10.55 17.68 6.35
C GLU A 77 -9.30 16.82 6.08
N ARG A 78 -9.04 15.82 6.92
CA ARG A 78 -7.91 14.90 6.72
C ARG A 78 -8.00 14.14 5.41
N TRP A 79 -9.18 13.58 5.13
CA TRP A 79 -9.42 12.86 3.88
C TRP A 79 -9.19 13.73 2.65
N GLU A 80 -9.69 14.95 2.66
CA GLU A 80 -9.48 15.90 1.58
C GLU A 80 -7.99 16.28 1.42
N ALA A 81 -7.26 16.40 2.52
CA ALA A 81 -5.82 16.65 2.47
C ALA A 81 -5.06 15.51 1.77
N TRP A 82 -5.37 14.25 2.07
CA TRP A 82 -4.76 13.10 1.41
C TRP A 82 -5.11 13.05 -0.08
N ARG A 83 -6.37 13.27 -0.42
CA ARG A 83 -6.85 13.32 -1.79
C ARG A 83 -6.14 14.40 -2.60
N ARG A 84 -5.99 15.59 -2.05
CA ARG A 84 -5.25 16.70 -2.68
C ARG A 84 -3.75 16.48 -2.70
N GLY A 85 -3.23 15.66 -1.81
CA GLY A 85 -1.84 15.21 -1.79
C GLY A 85 -1.52 14.06 -2.74
N ASN A 86 -2.44 13.71 -3.65
CA ASN A 86 -2.29 12.63 -4.63
C ASN A 86 -2.12 11.23 -3.98
N VAL A 87 -2.74 11.00 -2.84
CA VAL A 87 -2.88 9.66 -2.29
C VAL A 87 -3.89 8.90 -3.13
N MET A 88 -3.48 7.77 -3.72
CA MET A 88 -4.23 7.09 -4.78
C MET A 88 -5.21 6.06 -4.25
N THR A 89 -4.88 5.42 -3.13
CA THR A 89 -5.68 4.34 -2.54
C THR A 89 -5.81 4.51 -1.03
N SER A 90 -6.74 3.78 -0.43
CA SER A 90 -6.95 3.76 1.02
C SER A 90 -7.27 2.33 1.47
N GLU A 91 -6.60 1.91 2.52
CA GLU A 91 -6.69 0.59 3.14
C GLU A 91 -6.41 0.70 4.65
N MET A 92 -6.08 -0.39 5.34
CA MET A 92 -5.95 -0.39 6.80
C MET A 92 -4.65 -1.06 7.32
N GLU A 93 -3.75 -1.55 6.45
CA GLU A 93 -2.66 -2.45 6.83
C GLU A 93 -1.27 -2.04 6.33
N ALA A 94 -1.15 -1.40 5.18
CA ALA A 94 0.12 -1.23 4.48
C ALA A 94 1.16 -0.45 5.28
N ALA A 95 0.77 0.61 6.00
CA ALA A 95 1.71 1.37 6.82
C ALA A 95 2.36 0.48 7.89
N ALA A 96 1.55 -0.34 8.58
CA ALA A 96 2.06 -1.27 9.57
C ALA A 96 2.99 -2.32 8.96
N LEU A 97 2.60 -2.90 7.82
CA LEU A 97 3.45 -3.85 7.09
C LEU A 97 4.80 -3.24 6.70
N PHE A 98 4.80 -2.04 6.13
CA PHE A 98 6.03 -1.40 5.66
C PHE A 98 6.96 -1.02 6.81
N VAL A 99 6.45 -0.36 7.84
CA VAL A 99 7.24 0.07 9.00
C VAL A 99 7.78 -1.12 9.77
N ILE A 100 6.94 -2.09 10.11
CA ILE A 100 7.36 -3.23 10.94
C ILE A 100 8.32 -4.13 10.17
N SER A 101 8.08 -4.37 8.89
CA SER A 101 8.99 -5.14 8.04
C SER A 101 10.36 -4.50 7.95
N SER A 102 10.44 -3.17 7.74
CA SER A 102 11.71 -2.44 7.74
C SER A 102 12.47 -2.60 9.05
N ILE A 103 11.80 -2.43 10.20
CA ILE A 103 12.39 -2.59 11.53
C ILE A 103 12.91 -4.02 11.75
N ARG A 104 12.23 -5.01 11.20
CA ARG A 104 12.58 -6.43 11.36
C ARG A 104 13.55 -6.96 10.29
N GLY A 105 13.97 -6.12 9.35
CA GLY A 105 14.83 -6.54 8.24
C GLY A 105 14.13 -7.48 7.25
N CYS A 106 12.80 -7.39 7.17
CA CYS A 106 11.96 -8.11 6.21
C CYS A 106 11.56 -7.18 5.06
N ARG A 107 11.10 -7.77 3.96
CA ARG A 107 10.58 -7.03 2.82
C ARG A 107 9.06 -7.09 2.78
N ALA A 108 8.42 -5.96 2.49
CA ALA A 108 6.99 -5.87 2.29
C ALA A 108 6.64 -4.93 1.13
N ALA A 109 5.58 -5.26 0.43
CA ALA A 109 4.94 -4.40 -0.56
C ALA A 109 3.43 -4.64 -0.52
N SER A 110 2.65 -3.81 -1.18
CA SER A 110 1.22 -4.04 -1.35
C SER A 110 0.77 -3.66 -2.75
N ILE A 111 -0.28 -4.33 -3.20
CA ILE A 111 -0.97 -4.06 -4.46
C ILE A 111 -2.47 -4.02 -4.19
N MET A 112 -3.13 -2.94 -4.63
CA MET A 112 -4.57 -2.74 -4.49
C MET A 112 -5.28 -3.10 -5.78
N SER A 113 -6.42 -3.79 -5.67
CA SER A 113 -7.25 -4.18 -6.80
C SER A 113 -8.46 -3.26 -6.95
N PHE A 114 -8.76 -2.85 -8.17
CA PHE A 114 -10.00 -2.12 -8.50
C PHE A 114 -11.06 -3.00 -9.19
N GLY A 115 -10.78 -4.28 -9.39
CA GLY A 115 -11.72 -5.17 -10.08
C GLY A 115 -11.41 -6.64 -9.86
N ASP A 116 -10.69 -7.26 -10.78
CA ASP A 116 -10.39 -8.70 -10.74
C ASP A 116 -9.33 -9.04 -9.68
N MET A 117 -9.80 -9.39 -8.49
CA MET A 117 -8.94 -9.83 -7.38
C MET A 117 -8.09 -11.05 -7.75
N LYS A 118 -8.60 -11.95 -8.57
CA LYS A 118 -7.85 -13.14 -9.00
C LYS A 118 -6.61 -12.73 -9.80
N LYS A 119 -6.77 -11.83 -10.76
CA LYS A 119 -5.66 -11.31 -11.57
C LYS A 119 -4.62 -10.60 -10.68
N THR A 120 -5.07 -9.81 -9.70
CA THR A 120 -4.18 -9.15 -8.73
C THR A 120 -3.38 -10.16 -7.90
N VAL A 121 -4.00 -11.25 -7.45
CA VAL A 121 -3.30 -12.32 -6.71
C VAL A 121 -2.30 -13.04 -7.62
N GLU A 122 -2.58 -13.23 -8.90
CA GLU A 122 -1.64 -13.80 -9.86
C GLU A 122 -0.41 -12.91 -10.05
N VAL A 123 -0.59 -11.59 -10.11
CA VAL A 123 0.53 -10.62 -10.13
C VAL A 123 1.38 -10.76 -8.88
N ALA A 124 0.78 -10.76 -7.70
CA ALA A 124 1.51 -10.89 -6.44
C ALA A 124 2.28 -12.23 -6.34
N ARG A 125 1.65 -13.34 -6.74
CA ARG A 125 2.29 -14.66 -6.80
C ARG A 125 3.51 -14.67 -7.72
N ASP A 126 3.39 -14.11 -8.90
CA ASP A 126 4.46 -14.13 -9.90
C ASP A 126 5.59 -13.16 -9.52
N ALA A 127 5.28 -12.03 -8.87
CA ALA A 127 6.27 -11.15 -8.26
C ALA A 127 7.14 -11.87 -7.23
N LEU A 128 6.53 -12.68 -6.36
CA LEU A 128 7.27 -13.50 -5.40
C LEU A 128 8.21 -14.50 -6.08
N LYS A 129 7.78 -15.13 -7.18
CA LYS A 129 8.65 -16.03 -7.96
C LYS A 129 9.84 -15.30 -8.58
N ILE A 130 9.63 -14.08 -9.08
CA ILE A 130 10.69 -13.22 -9.62
C ILE A 130 11.71 -12.93 -8.52
N LEU A 131 11.24 -12.48 -7.36
CA LEU A 131 12.10 -12.14 -6.23
C LEU A 131 12.92 -13.34 -5.72
N ILE A 132 12.31 -14.53 -5.62
CA ILE A 132 12.98 -15.77 -5.21
C ILE A 132 14.12 -16.12 -6.18
N ARG A 133 13.91 -15.98 -7.49
CA ARG A 133 14.95 -16.21 -8.51
C ARG A 133 16.09 -15.21 -8.38
N GLN A 134 15.78 -13.93 -8.23
CA GLN A 134 16.79 -12.88 -8.04
C GLN A 134 17.64 -13.10 -6.80
N ASP A 135 17.03 -13.56 -5.70
CA ASP A 135 17.77 -13.88 -4.46
C ASP A 135 18.67 -15.11 -4.60
N ALA A 136 18.26 -16.10 -5.39
CA ALA A 136 19.06 -17.29 -5.68
C ALA A 136 20.31 -16.96 -6.52
N GLU A 137 20.21 -16.00 -7.43
CA GLU A 137 21.32 -15.56 -8.29
C GLU A 137 22.39 -14.74 -7.56
N LYS A 138 22.07 -14.18 -6.38
CA LYS A 138 22.99 -13.39 -5.55
C LYS A 138 23.86 -14.24 -4.59
N LYS A 139 23.62 -15.55 -4.53
CA LYS A 139 24.37 -16.51 -3.72
C LYS A 139 25.48 -17.17 -4.52
#